data_a5b1e7138d5b3c816f56a1016279e075
#
_entry.id   a5b1e7138d5b3c816f56a1016279e075
#
_cell.length_a   1.000
_cell.length_b   1.000
_cell.length_c   1.000
_cell.angle_alpha   90.00
_cell.angle_beta   90.00
_cell.angle_gamma   90.00
#
_symmetry.space_group_name_H-M   'P 1'
#
loop_
_entity.id
_entity.type
_entity.pdbx_description
1 polymer ?
#
loop_
_entity_poly.entity_id
_entity_poly.type
_entity_poly.pdbx_seq_one_letter_code
_entity_poly.pdbx_strand_id
1 'polypeptide(L)'
;YFDFFPDSKDRYAESILALFGHPSEGDIPADGGQAIAAWAWGYSRVMDYLETDWQVDASKIILMGHSRLGKTSLWAGATDPRFAIVISNESGCGGAALSRRQVGETVNRINHAFPHWFCKNFRRYNKKEGELPIDQHELLALIAPRPLYVASAEEDRWSDPKGEFLSTAYAGEVYKLYGMKGLE
;
A
#
# COMPACT_ATOMS: atom_id res chain seq x y z
N TYR A 1 0.04 -12.69 -7.46
CA TYR A 1 0.32 -12.13 -6.12
C TYR A 1 -0.28 -12.99 -5.01
N PHE A 2 -1.38 -13.66 -5.22
CA PHE A 2 -1.97 -14.60 -4.25
C PHE A 2 -1.08 -15.79 -3.92
N ASP A 3 -0.10 -16.09 -4.76
CA ASP A 3 0.89 -17.13 -4.49
C ASP A 3 1.81 -16.77 -3.32
N PHE A 4 2.03 -15.48 -3.04
CA PHE A 4 2.84 -15.04 -1.89
C PHE A 4 2.05 -15.04 -0.58
N PHE A 5 0.77 -14.74 -0.63
CA PHE A 5 -0.16 -14.85 0.49
C PHE A 5 -1.57 -15.03 -0.07
N PRO A 6 -2.23 -16.18 0.12
CA PRO A 6 -3.63 -16.36 -0.23
C PRO A 6 -4.48 -15.31 0.50
N ASP A 7 -5.42 -14.67 -0.21
CA ASP A 7 -6.24 -13.61 0.39
C ASP A 7 -7.30 -14.18 1.34
N SER A 8 -6.82 -14.77 2.43
CA SER A 8 -7.64 -15.42 3.45
C SER A 8 -6.95 -15.38 4.81
N LYS A 9 -7.70 -15.00 5.83
CA LYS A 9 -7.25 -14.97 7.23
C LYS A 9 -6.87 -16.34 7.82
N ASP A 10 -7.25 -17.42 7.16
CA ASP A 10 -7.06 -18.79 7.68
C ASP A 10 -5.94 -19.55 6.94
N ARG A 11 -5.22 -18.91 6.00
CA ARG A 11 -4.27 -19.59 5.13
C ARG A 11 -2.82 -19.07 5.27
N TYR A 12 -2.43 -18.68 6.47
CA TYR A 12 -1.06 -18.23 6.76
C TYR A 12 0.00 -19.30 6.46
N ALA A 13 -0.31 -20.58 6.76
CA ALA A 13 0.60 -21.68 6.50
C ALA A 13 0.92 -21.92 5.02
N GLU A 14 0.09 -21.41 4.13
CA GLU A 14 0.28 -21.48 2.68
C GLU A 14 0.96 -20.23 2.10
N SER A 15 1.28 -19.26 2.96
CA SER A 15 1.90 -17.99 2.55
C SER A 15 3.42 -18.05 2.64
N ILE A 16 4.07 -17.07 1.98
CA ILE A 16 5.51 -16.86 2.10
C ILE A 16 5.95 -16.63 3.56
N LEU A 17 5.06 -16.11 4.42
CA LEU A 17 5.37 -15.87 5.82
C LEU A 17 5.69 -17.15 6.58
N ALA A 18 5.10 -18.29 6.17
CA ALA A 18 5.41 -19.59 6.76
C ALA A 18 6.88 -20.00 6.56
N LEU A 19 7.49 -19.62 5.41
CA LEU A 19 8.91 -19.87 5.15
C LEU A 19 9.82 -19.03 6.04
N PHE A 20 9.32 -17.93 6.58
CA PHE A 20 10.02 -17.06 7.53
C PHE A 20 9.67 -17.38 9.00
N GLY A 21 9.05 -18.53 9.25
CA GLY A 21 8.73 -18.98 10.61
C GLY A 21 7.39 -18.44 11.16
N HIS A 22 6.52 -17.94 10.31
CA HIS A 22 5.22 -17.37 10.68
C HIS A 22 4.03 -18.11 10.02
N PRO A 23 3.82 -19.40 10.33
CA PRO A 23 2.74 -20.18 9.71
C PRO A 23 1.34 -19.84 10.24
N SER A 24 1.23 -18.98 11.25
CA SER A 24 -0.04 -18.49 11.78
C SER A 24 0.03 -17.01 12.14
N GLU A 25 -1.13 -16.34 12.27
CA GLU A 25 -1.18 -14.96 12.74
C GLU A 25 -0.52 -14.78 14.12
N GLY A 26 -0.63 -15.79 14.97
CA GLY A 26 -0.04 -15.77 16.31
C GLY A 26 1.47 -15.59 16.32
N ASP A 27 2.15 -16.16 15.33
CA ASP A 27 3.60 -16.14 15.21
C ASP A 27 4.15 -14.77 14.72
N ILE A 28 3.30 -13.95 14.07
CA ILE A 28 3.72 -12.66 13.53
C ILE A 28 3.79 -11.64 14.68
N PRO A 29 4.88 -10.85 14.81
CA PRO A 29 4.94 -9.73 15.74
C PRO A 29 3.78 -8.73 15.57
N ALA A 30 3.45 -7.97 16.60
CA ALA A 30 2.30 -7.05 16.54
C ALA A 30 2.46 -5.94 15.50
N ASP A 31 3.69 -5.57 15.15
CA ASP A 31 4.09 -4.62 14.10
C ASP A 31 4.51 -5.32 12.80
N GLY A 32 4.54 -6.65 12.77
CA GLY A 32 4.92 -7.44 11.60
C GLY A 32 3.95 -7.29 10.45
N GLY A 33 4.49 -7.12 9.25
CA GLY A 33 3.71 -7.05 8.01
C GLY A 33 2.97 -8.35 7.73
N GLN A 34 1.76 -8.23 7.17
CA GLN A 34 0.94 -9.37 6.78
C GLN A 34 0.70 -9.40 5.26
N ALA A 35 -0.50 -9.71 4.78
CA ALA A 35 -0.73 -9.97 3.36
C ALA A 35 -0.30 -8.81 2.42
N ILE A 36 -0.63 -7.55 2.74
CA ILE A 36 -0.22 -6.40 1.92
C ILE A 36 1.32 -6.33 1.82
N ALA A 37 2.02 -6.54 2.93
CA ALA A 37 3.49 -6.53 2.93
C ALA A 37 4.08 -7.73 2.18
N ALA A 38 3.46 -8.92 2.30
CA ALA A 38 3.88 -10.12 1.58
C ALA A 38 3.70 -9.97 0.06
N TRP A 39 2.57 -9.39 -0.38
CA TRP A 39 2.35 -9.11 -1.81
C TRP A 39 3.32 -8.04 -2.33
N ALA A 40 3.60 -7.00 -1.55
CA ALA A 40 4.58 -5.97 -1.93
C ALA A 40 6.00 -6.55 -2.01
N TRP A 41 6.38 -7.42 -1.08
CA TRP A 41 7.63 -8.17 -1.15
C TRP A 41 7.71 -9.01 -2.43
N GLY A 42 6.59 -9.64 -2.82
CA GLY A 42 6.49 -10.38 -4.07
C GLY A 42 6.79 -9.52 -5.30
N TYR A 43 6.30 -8.27 -5.34
CA TYR A 43 6.64 -7.34 -6.41
C TYR A 43 8.14 -7.05 -6.49
N SER A 44 8.81 -6.88 -5.34
CA SER A 44 10.27 -6.73 -5.32
C SER A 44 11.00 -7.98 -5.83
N ARG A 45 10.45 -9.19 -5.58
CA ARG A 45 11.03 -10.43 -6.14
C ARG A 45 10.85 -10.52 -7.65
N VAL A 46 9.72 -10.05 -8.17
CA VAL A 46 9.52 -9.93 -9.63
C VAL A 46 10.51 -8.91 -10.21
N MET A 47 10.74 -7.79 -9.52
CA MET A 47 11.72 -6.79 -9.95
C MET A 47 13.13 -7.36 -10.00
N ASP A 48 13.56 -8.18 -9.02
CA ASP A 48 14.85 -8.87 -9.06
C ASP A 48 15.02 -9.73 -10.30
N TYR A 49 13.97 -10.43 -10.72
CA TYR A 49 13.99 -11.21 -11.95
C TYR A 49 14.08 -10.32 -13.19
N LEU A 50 13.27 -9.25 -13.25
CA LEU A 50 13.26 -8.34 -14.40
C LEU A 50 14.61 -7.64 -14.63
N GLU A 51 15.38 -7.39 -13.58
CA GLU A 51 16.75 -6.87 -13.70
C GLU A 51 17.71 -7.85 -14.38
N THR A 52 17.38 -9.15 -14.41
CA THR A 52 18.20 -10.18 -15.09
C THR A 52 17.76 -10.47 -16.52
N ASP A 53 16.59 -9.99 -16.92
CA ASP A 53 16.05 -10.24 -18.26
C ASP A 53 16.53 -9.16 -19.24
N TRP A 54 17.42 -9.53 -20.15
CA TRP A 54 18.00 -8.63 -21.16
C TRP A 54 16.97 -8.03 -22.15
N GLN A 55 15.76 -8.58 -22.23
CA GLN A 55 14.67 -8.06 -23.05
C GLN A 55 13.88 -6.94 -22.36
N VAL A 56 14.12 -6.70 -21.08
CA VAL A 56 13.40 -5.75 -20.25
C VAL A 56 14.31 -4.59 -19.87
N ASP A 57 13.83 -3.37 -20.09
CA ASP A 57 14.46 -2.17 -19.52
C ASP A 57 13.97 -2.00 -18.07
N ALA A 58 14.72 -2.58 -17.14
CA ALA A 58 14.38 -2.56 -15.70
C ALA A 58 14.26 -1.13 -15.12
N SER A 59 14.90 -0.14 -15.76
CA SER A 59 14.77 1.27 -15.35
C SER A 59 13.41 1.92 -15.66
N LYS A 60 12.56 1.21 -16.41
CA LYS A 60 11.23 1.69 -16.85
C LYS A 60 10.07 0.86 -16.34
N ILE A 61 10.27 0.07 -15.31
CA ILE A 61 9.20 -0.74 -14.73
C ILE A 61 8.21 0.14 -14.00
N ILE A 62 6.94 0.03 -14.39
CA ILE A 62 5.80 0.72 -13.79
C ILE A 62 5.06 -0.26 -12.89
N LEU A 63 4.84 0.13 -11.65
CA LEU A 63 4.06 -0.63 -10.69
C LEU A 63 2.64 -0.09 -10.63
N MET A 64 1.65 -0.94 -10.88
CA MET A 64 0.24 -0.55 -10.87
C MET A 64 -0.60 -1.54 -10.06
N GLY A 65 -1.57 -1.02 -9.32
CA GLY A 65 -2.56 -1.84 -8.64
C GLY A 65 -3.90 -1.13 -8.47
N HIS A 66 -4.96 -1.95 -8.36
CA HIS A 66 -6.32 -1.50 -8.09
C HIS A 66 -6.78 -2.02 -6.73
N SER A 67 -7.54 -1.20 -5.98
CA SER A 67 -8.13 -1.55 -4.68
C SER A 67 -7.04 -2.05 -3.70
N ARG A 68 -7.16 -3.27 -3.16
CA ARG A 68 -6.13 -3.88 -2.28
C ARG A 68 -4.74 -3.93 -2.91
N LEU A 69 -4.67 -4.11 -4.24
CA LEU A 69 -3.40 -4.08 -4.94
C LEU A 69 -2.89 -2.64 -5.18
N GLY A 70 -3.77 -1.65 -5.17
CA GLY A 70 -3.39 -0.24 -5.10
C GLY A 70 -2.68 0.08 -3.78
N LYS A 71 -3.21 -0.41 -2.64
CA LYS A 71 -2.53 -0.33 -1.33
C LYS A 71 -1.14 -1.01 -1.40
N THR A 72 -1.09 -2.20 -2.01
CA THR A 72 0.15 -2.97 -2.19
C THR A 72 1.16 -2.23 -3.06
N SER A 73 0.71 -1.60 -4.15
CA SER A 73 1.58 -0.82 -5.04
C SER A 73 2.18 0.39 -4.33
N LEU A 74 1.40 1.09 -3.52
CA LEU A 74 1.91 2.20 -2.71
C LEU A 74 2.97 1.73 -1.72
N TRP A 75 2.72 0.63 -1.01
CA TRP A 75 3.68 0.08 -0.05
C TRP A 75 4.96 -0.42 -0.74
N ALA A 76 4.84 -1.15 -1.85
CA ALA A 76 5.99 -1.60 -2.64
C ALA A 76 6.76 -0.42 -3.22
N GLY A 77 6.07 0.58 -3.77
CA GLY A 77 6.71 1.78 -4.29
C GLY A 77 7.44 2.59 -3.23
N ALA A 78 6.92 2.65 -1.99
CA ALA A 78 7.57 3.33 -0.88
C ALA A 78 8.81 2.58 -0.37
N THR A 79 8.82 1.23 -0.46
CA THR A 79 9.88 0.38 0.11
C THR A 79 10.91 -0.10 -0.91
N ASP A 80 10.59 -0.02 -2.21
CA ASP A 80 11.52 -0.41 -3.29
C ASP A 80 11.65 0.73 -4.33
N PRO A 81 12.78 1.44 -4.33
CA PRO A 81 12.99 2.59 -5.21
C PRO A 81 13.21 2.24 -6.69
N ARG A 82 13.33 0.97 -7.05
CA ARG A 82 13.59 0.52 -8.42
C ARG A 82 12.39 0.70 -9.35
N PHE A 83 11.18 0.74 -8.83
CA PHE A 83 10.00 1.03 -9.64
C PHE A 83 10.02 2.48 -10.13
N ALA A 84 10.03 2.67 -11.44
CA ALA A 84 10.17 3.99 -12.06
C ALA A 84 8.93 4.87 -11.85
N ILE A 85 7.74 4.30 -11.87
CA ILE A 85 6.45 4.96 -11.66
C ILE A 85 5.59 4.08 -10.77
N VAL A 86 4.82 4.70 -9.89
CA VAL A 86 3.84 4.00 -9.05
C VAL A 86 2.44 4.50 -9.37
N ILE A 87 1.52 3.56 -9.61
CA ILE A 87 0.11 3.86 -9.91
C ILE A 87 -0.78 3.14 -8.91
N SER A 88 -1.61 3.92 -8.21
CA SER A 88 -2.61 3.42 -7.29
C SER A 88 -4.00 3.82 -7.77
N ASN A 89 -4.86 2.83 -8.04
CA ASN A 89 -6.21 3.06 -8.48
C ASN A 89 -7.20 2.63 -7.41
N GLU A 90 -8.05 3.56 -6.97
CA GLU A 90 -9.14 3.33 -6.00
C GLU A 90 -8.68 2.53 -4.77
N SER A 91 -7.57 2.93 -4.17
CA SER A 91 -6.96 2.15 -3.09
C SER A 91 -7.58 2.41 -1.71
N GLY A 92 -8.28 3.51 -1.51
CA GLY A 92 -9.06 3.78 -0.32
C GLY A 92 -8.29 3.73 1.01
N CYS A 93 -8.96 3.27 2.06
CA CYS A 93 -8.40 3.14 3.41
C CYS A 93 -7.17 2.22 3.44
N GLY A 94 -6.09 2.67 4.10
CA GLY A 94 -4.80 1.96 4.10
C GLY A 94 -4.07 1.99 2.75
N GLY A 95 -4.64 2.69 1.77
CA GLY A 95 -4.05 3.02 0.48
C GLY A 95 -3.80 4.52 0.37
N ALA A 96 -4.42 5.20 -0.61
CA ALA A 96 -4.23 6.63 -0.82
C ALA A 96 -5.16 7.52 0.01
N ALA A 97 -6.33 7.03 0.46
CA ALA A 97 -7.30 7.86 1.17
C ALA A 97 -6.86 8.20 2.59
N LEU A 98 -6.97 9.47 2.99
CA LEU A 98 -6.71 9.91 4.35
C LEU A 98 -7.61 9.18 5.36
N SER A 99 -7.01 8.41 6.25
CA SER A 99 -7.73 7.61 7.26
C SER A 99 -8.51 8.49 8.24
N ARG A 100 -7.96 9.65 8.63
CA ARG A 100 -8.58 10.58 9.59
C ARG A 100 -9.88 11.21 9.09
N ARG A 101 -10.17 11.12 7.79
CA ARG A 101 -11.45 11.59 7.23
C ARG A 101 -12.63 10.68 7.60
N GLN A 102 -12.38 9.40 7.86
CA GLN A 102 -13.39 8.40 8.23
C GLN A 102 -14.56 8.31 7.22
N VAL A 103 -14.26 8.39 5.93
CA VAL A 103 -15.24 8.31 4.84
C VAL A 103 -15.12 6.95 4.16
N GLY A 104 -16.24 6.38 3.74
CA GLY A 104 -16.28 5.10 3.04
C GLY A 104 -15.78 3.92 3.89
N GLU A 105 -14.72 3.26 3.42
CA GLU A 105 -14.02 2.25 4.20
C GLU A 105 -13.17 2.92 5.29
N THR A 106 -13.39 2.53 6.54
CA THR A 106 -12.65 3.05 7.69
C THR A 106 -11.66 2.03 8.21
N VAL A 107 -10.71 2.46 9.07
CA VAL A 107 -9.76 1.55 9.72
C VAL A 107 -10.47 0.41 10.46
N ASN A 108 -11.57 0.73 11.14
CA ASN A 108 -12.37 -0.30 11.82
C ASN A 108 -12.98 -1.30 10.84
N ARG A 109 -13.51 -0.84 9.70
CA ARG A 109 -14.16 -1.70 8.70
C ARG A 109 -13.14 -2.63 8.03
N ILE A 110 -12.01 -2.09 7.58
CA ILE A 110 -10.99 -2.88 6.88
C ILE A 110 -10.36 -3.93 7.79
N ASN A 111 -10.07 -3.58 9.05
CA ASN A 111 -9.49 -4.52 10.01
C ASN A 111 -10.46 -5.64 10.43
N HIS A 112 -11.78 -5.43 10.37
CA HIS A 112 -12.78 -6.48 10.61
C HIS A 112 -13.01 -7.36 9.39
N ALA A 113 -13.10 -6.75 8.20
CA ALA A 113 -13.34 -7.49 6.97
C ALA A 113 -12.11 -8.29 6.52
N PHE A 114 -10.92 -7.71 6.70
CA PHE A 114 -9.66 -8.26 6.21
C PHE A 114 -8.57 -8.21 7.30
N PRO A 115 -8.73 -8.93 8.42
CA PRO A 115 -7.79 -8.86 9.54
C PRO A 115 -6.37 -9.28 9.18
N HIS A 116 -6.19 -10.03 8.10
CA HIS A 116 -4.90 -10.51 7.60
C HIS A 116 -4.16 -9.52 6.68
N TRP A 117 -4.71 -8.34 6.39
CA TRP A 117 -4.05 -7.43 5.45
C TRP A 117 -2.96 -6.58 6.10
N PHE A 118 -3.18 -6.08 7.32
CA PHE A 118 -2.29 -5.15 8.01
C PHE A 118 -1.76 -5.72 9.32
N CYS A 119 -0.72 -5.11 9.88
CA CYS A 119 -0.17 -5.52 11.17
C CYS A 119 -1.22 -5.41 12.31
N LYS A 120 -1.04 -6.23 13.34
CA LYS A 120 -1.97 -6.27 14.50
C LYS A 120 -2.07 -4.92 15.22
N ASN A 121 -0.99 -4.14 15.24
CA ASN A 121 -0.99 -2.82 15.85
C ASN A 121 -1.95 -1.82 15.19
N PHE A 122 -2.22 -1.97 13.88
CA PHE A 122 -3.16 -1.10 13.18
C PHE A 122 -4.58 -1.20 13.76
N ARG A 123 -4.96 -2.34 14.31
CA ARG A 123 -6.27 -2.57 14.96
C ARG A 123 -6.50 -1.69 16.20
N ARG A 124 -5.44 -1.15 16.82
CA ARG A 124 -5.54 -0.23 17.96
C ARG A 124 -6.22 1.09 17.58
N TYR A 125 -6.20 1.42 16.30
CA TYR A 125 -6.76 2.65 15.73
C TYR A 125 -8.18 2.47 15.19
N ASN A 126 -8.81 1.29 15.40
CA ASN A 126 -10.20 1.07 15.08
C ASN A 126 -11.09 2.12 15.76
N LYS A 127 -11.81 2.94 14.97
CA LYS A 127 -12.62 4.09 15.45
C LYS A 127 -11.81 5.17 16.19
N LYS A 128 -10.51 5.21 15.97
CA LYS A 128 -9.56 6.13 16.61
C LYS A 128 -8.57 6.70 15.59
N GLU A 129 -9.02 6.91 14.37
CA GLU A 129 -8.18 7.36 13.27
C GLU A 129 -7.46 8.68 13.57
N GLY A 130 -8.03 9.51 14.43
CA GLY A 130 -7.39 10.75 14.93
C GLY A 130 -6.13 10.53 15.77
N GLU A 131 -5.96 9.33 16.36
CA GLU A 131 -4.80 8.96 17.17
C GLU A 131 -3.67 8.32 16.32
N LEU A 132 -3.87 8.11 15.01
CA LEU A 132 -2.81 7.60 14.12
C LEU A 132 -1.59 8.52 14.18
N PRO A 133 -0.36 7.96 14.32
CA PRO A 133 0.86 8.76 14.32
C PRO A 133 1.19 9.37 12.97
N ILE A 134 0.69 8.76 11.89
CA ILE A 134 0.86 9.18 10.48
C ILE A 134 -0.50 9.13 9.79
N ASP A 135 -0.60 9.69 8.57
CA ASP A 135 -1.72 9.42 7.66
C ASP A 135 -1.20 9.17 6.23
N GLN A 136 -2.06 8.77 5.32
CA GLN A 136 -1.69 8.16 4.03
C GLN A 136 -0.88 9.10 3.12
N HIS A 137 -1.02 10.41 3.23
CA HIS A 137 -0.18 11.36 2.48
C HIS A 137 1.32 11.20 2.79
N GLU A 138 1.67 10.73 3.99
CA GLU A 138 3.06 10.47 4.35
C GLU A 138 3.59 9.20 3.66
N LEU A 139 2.74 8.16 3.49
CA LEU A 139 3.08 7.00 2.68
C LEU A 139 3.33 7.39 1.21
N LEU A 140 2.44 8.22 0.64
CA LEU A 140 2.58 8.71 -0.72
C LEU A 140 3.88 9.52 -0.89
N ALA A 141 4.22 10.34 0.10
CA ALA A 141 5.43 11.16 0.11
C ALA A 141 6.73 10.34 0.06
N LEU A 142 6.74 9.10 0.60
CA LEU A 142 7.91 8.22 0.53
C LEU A 142 8.26 7.78 -0.90
N ILE A 143 7.36 7.94 -1.86
CA ILE A 143 7.60 7.61 -3.27
C ILE A 143 8.42 8.71 -3.97
N ALA A 144 8.39 9.94 -3.44
CA ALA A 144 9.12 11.07 -4.02
C ALA A 144 10.62 10.77 -4.19
N PRO A 145 11.30 11.27 -5.24
CA PRO A 145 10.77 12.15 -6.30
C PRO A 145 10.19 11.39 -7.52
N ARG A 146 10.01 10.07 -7.43
CA ARG A 146 9.50 9.27 -8.55
C ARG A 146 8.03 9.62 -8.84
N PRO A 147 7.59 9.57 -10.12
CA PRO A 147 6.21 9.84 -10.47
C PRO A 147 5.24 8.91 -9.72
N LEU A 148 4.21 9.51 -9.14
CA LEU A 148 3.09 8.83 -8.50
C LEU A 148 1.81 9.28 -9.20
N TYR A 149 0.96 8.33 -9.58
CA TYR A 149 -0.36 8.59 -10.11
C TYR A 149 -1.42 7.92 -9.23
N VAL A 150 -2.34 8.70 -8.70
CA VAL A 150 -3.49 8.22 -7.93
C VAL A 150 -4.74 8.45 -8.76
N ALA A 151 -5.38 7.35 -9.16
CA ALA A 151 -6.63 7.37 -9.91
C ALA A 151 -7.80 7.03 -8.99
N SER A 152 -8.88 7.79 -9.12
CA SER A 152 -10.09 7.63 -8.32
C SER A 152 -11.32 7.81 -9.18
N ALA A 153 -12.36 6.98 -8.99
CA ALA A 153 -13.66 7.19 -9.58
C ALA A 153 -14.50 8.09 -8.67
N GLU A 154 -15.05 9.16 -9.22
CA GLU A 154 -15.79 10.19 -8.46
C GLU A 154 -16.97 9.60 -7.67
N GLU A 155 -17.62 8.57 -8.21
CA GLU A 155 -18.78 7.94 -7.58
C GLU A 155 -18.43 6.82 -6.62
N ASP A 156 -17.18 6.32 -6.59
CA ASP A 156 -16.76 5.30 -5.64
C ASP A 156 -16.50 5.92 -4.25
N ARG A 157 -17.58 6.22 -3.57
CA ARG A 157 -17.54 6.78 -2.21
C ARG A 157 -16.95 5.82 -1.17
N TRP A 158 -16.82 4.54 -1.51
CA TRP A 158 -16.18 3.57 -0.63
C TRP A 158 -14.67 3.82 -0.50
N SER A 159 -14.03 4.18 -1.59
CA SER A 159 -12.60 4.52 -1.64
C SER A 159 -12.28 5.95 -1.19
N ASP A 160 -13.28 6.79 -0.93
CA ASP A 160 -13.11 8.21 -0.59
C ASP A 160 -12.25 8.97 -1.62
N PRO A 161 -12.74 9.23 -2.85
CA PRO A 161 -11.97 9.91 -3.89
C PRO A 161 -11.43 11.27 -3.46
N LYS A 162 -12.19 11.99 -2.65
CA LYS A 162 -11.73 13.26 -2.07
C LYS A 162 -10.57 13.08 -1.10
N GLY A 163 -10.58 12.00 -0.31
CA GLY A 163 -9.49 11.65 0.59
C GLY A 163 -8.23 11.25 -0.15
N GLU A 164 -8.36 10.52 -1.25
CA GLU A 164 -7.24 10.16 -2.14
C GLU A 164 -6.64 11.41 -2.81
N PHE A 165 -7.48 12.31 -3.33
CA PHE A 165 -7.04 13.59 -3.90
C PHE A 165 -6.29 14.45 -2.86
N LEU A 166 -6.85 14.64 -1.66
CA LEU A 166 -6.22 15.45 -0.62
C LEU A 166 -4.90 14.86 -0.15
N SER A 167 -4.82 13.55 -0.01
CA SER A 167 -3.58 12.84 0.34
C SER A 167 -2.49 13.09 -0.71
N THR A 168 -2.86 13.00 -1.99
CA THR A 168 -1.96 13.28 -3.12
C THR A 168 -1.48 14.73 -3.11
N ALA A 169 -2.40 15.68 -2.90
CA ALA A 169 -2.07 17.10 -2.82
C ALA A 169 -1.10 17.40 -1.68
N TYR A 170 -1.31 16.81 -0.49
CA TYR A 170 -0.41 17.00 0.64
C TYR A 170 0.97 16.34 0.41
N ALA A 171 1.02 15.15 -0.18
CA ALA A 171 2.28 14.53 -0.58
C ALA A 171 3.06 15.39 -1.58
N GLY A 172 2.35 16.14 -2.44
CA GLY A 172 2.94 17.06 -3.41
C GLY A 172 3.87 18.12 -2.79
N GLU A 173 3.67 18.50 -1.53
CA GLU A 173 4.56 19.43 -0.84
C GLU A 173 5.98 18.83 -0.66
N VAL A 174 6.08 17.51 -0.44
CA VAL A 174 7.38 16.83 -0.37
C VAL A 174 8.06 16.79 -1.74
N TYR A 175 7.28 16.59 -2.82
CA TYR A 175 7.84 16.64 -4.18
C TYR A 175 8.48 18.02 -4.51
N LYS A 176 7.91 19.12 -3.99
CA LYS A 176 8.50 20.47 -4.15
C LYS A 176 9.87 20.59 -3.50
N LEU A 177 10.15 19.86 -2.40
CA LEU A 177 11.49 19.85 -1.77
C LEU A 177 12.55 19.25 -2.70
N TYR A 178 12.16 18.39 -3.63
CA TYR A 178 13.03 17.83 -4.66
C TYR A 178 13.08 18.70 -5.94
N GLY A 179 12.54 19.91 -5.93
CA GLY A 179 12.50 20.81 -7.10
C GLY A 179 11.46 20.40 -8.15
N MET A 180 10.53 19.49 -7.83
CA MET A 180 9.42 19.12 -8.70
C MET A 180 8.27 20.11 -8.56
N LYS A 181 7.36 20.18 -9.56
CA LYS A 181 6.17 21.04 -9.46
C LYS A 181 5.16 20.60 -8.40
N GLY A 182 5.31 19.42 -7.86
CA GLY A 182 4.39 18.72 -6.98
C GLY A 182 3.63 17.63 -7.73
N LEU A 183 2.59 17.12 -7.10
CA LEU A 183 1.62 16.22 -7.73
C LEU A 183 0.40 17.05 -8.13
N GLU A 184 -0.01 16.97 -9.39
CA GLU A 184 -1.15 17.71 -9.97
C GLU A 184 -2.39 16.80 -10.04
#